data_8d0a6cf80bfe94239590cc5af6793ee8
#
_entry.id   8d0a6cf80bfe94239590cc5af6793ee8
#
_cell.length_a   1.000
_cell.length_b   1.000
_cell.length_c   1.000
_cell.angle_alpha   90.00
_cell.angle_beta   90.00
_cell.angle_gamma   90.00
#
_symmetry.space_group_name_H-M   'P 1'
#
loop_
_entity.id
_entity.type
_entity.pdbx_description
1 polymer ?
#
loop_
_entity_poly.entity_id
_entity_poly.type
_entity_poly.pdbx_seq_one_letter_code
_entity_poly.pdbx_strand_id
1 'polypeptide(L)'
;MSPALRQQSPVDIAAFDRFVEAQADTAEFELVEGAIVMMANPTETHEQIASNIGAPLKLAMDPRGCRTYQGGIRVQRSDDKWDADKTRPDVVVRCGPASARTYITDPLIVVEVLSPSTIDFDRGAKLDFYKSMATVRHIALVYQDQMRVEHYRRTDTGFEFEVLKVPDDQLHFEAAEFRMAVSQIYFGVEI
;
A
#
# COMPACT_ATOMS: atom_id res chain seq x y z
N MET A 1 1.04 -42.07 12.06
CA MET A 1 1.40 -41.46 10.74
C MET A 1 0.66 -40.11 10.66
N SER A 2 1.37 -39.03 10.83
CA SER A 2 0.81 -37.67 10.63
C SER A 2 0.53 -37.47 9.13
N PRO A 3 -0.66 -36.95 8.75
CA PRO A 3 -0.90 -36.63 7.36
C PRO A 3 0.06 -35.52 6.95
N ALA A 4 0.84 -35.74 5.90
CA ALA A 4 1.67 -34.72 5.28
C ALA A 4 0.74 -33.57 4.88
N LEU A 5 0.97 -32.37 5.45
CA LEU A 5 0.38 -31.13 4.99
C LEU A 5 0.71 -31.00 3.50
N ARG A 6 -0.29 -31.10 2.63
CA ARG A 6 -0.11 -30.76 1.22
C ARG A 6 0.20 -29.26 1.18
N GLN A 7 1.45 -28.94 0.93
CA GLN A 7 1.86 -27.60 0.57
C GLN A 7 1.11 -27.27 -0.72
N GLN A 8 0.08 -26.43 -0.64
CA GLN A 8 -0.59 -25.93 -1.84
C GLN A 8 0.45 -25.10 -2.60
N SER A 9 0.54 -25.32 -3.91
CA SER A 9 1.40 -24.49 -4.75
C SER A 9 0.95 -23.02 -4.62
N PRO A 10 1.89 -22.07 -4.56
CA PRO A 10 1.56 -20.65 -4.52
C PRO A 10 0.60 -20.28 -5.67
N VAL A 11 -0.38 -19.45 -5.39
CA VAL A 11 -1.30 -18.91 -6.39
C VAL A 11 -0.56 -17.83 -7.18
N ASP A 12 -0.63 -17.88 -8.51
CA ASP A 12 -0.14 -16.81 -9.38
C ASP A 12 -1.23 -15.78 -9.67
N ILE A 13 -0.84 -14.63 -10.25
CA ILE A 13 -1.76 -13.55 -10.61
C ILE A 13 -2.87 -14.05 -11.55
N ALA A 14 -2.58 -14.94 -12.50
CA ALA A 14 -3.59 -15.44 -13.42
C ALA A 14 -4.66 -16.28 -12.72
N ALA A 15 -4.27 -17.09 -11.73
CA ALA A 15 -5.21 -17.86 -10.91
C ALA A 15 -5.98 -16.95 -9.94
N PHE A 16 -5.31 -15.95 -9.37
CA PHE A 16 -5.92 -14.94 -8.51
C PHE A 16 -6.99 -14.12 -9.25
N ASP A 17 -6.69 -13.64 -10.45
CA ASP A 17 -7.65 -12.84 -11.23
C ASP A 17 -8.92 -13.66 -11.55
N ARG A 18 -8.77 -14.93 -11.96
CA ARG A 18 -9.92 -15.85 -12.13
C ARG A 18 -10.70 -16.07 -10.84
N PHE A 19 -10.00 -16.19 -9.72
CA PHE A 19 -10.64 -16.33 -8.41
C PHE A 19 -11.47 -15.08 -8.08
N VAL A 20 -10.91 -13.87 -8.23
CA VAL A 20 -11.61 -12.60 -7.95
C VAL A 20 -12.82 -12.41 -8.87
N GLU A 21 -12.70 -12.71 -10.17
CA GLU A 21 -13.80 -12.64 -11.13
C GLU A 21 -14.98 -13.55 -10.76
N ALA A 22 -14.73 -14.64 -10.04
CA ALA A 22 -15.76 -15.58 -9.59
C ALA A 22 -16.42 -15.21 -8.25
N GLN A 23 -15.91 -14.16 -7.57
CA GLN A 23 -16.47 -13.72 -6.28
C GLN A 23 -17.60 -12.72 -6.46
N ALA A 24 -18.39 -12.53 -5.39
CA ALA A 24 -19.37 -11.44 -5.34
C ALA A 24 -18.66 -10.08 -5.27
N ASP A 25 -19.24 -9.06 -5.90
CA ASP A 25 -18.66 -7.70 -6.04
C ASP A 25 -18.31 -6.98 -4.71
N THR A 26 -18.75 -7.53 -3.57
CA THR A 26 -18.57 -6.92 -2.24
C THR A 26 -17.33 -7.41 -1.50
N ALA A 27 -16.66 -8.45 -1.98
CA ALA A 27 -15.48 -9.01 -1.30
C ALA A 27 -14.20 -8.54 -1.99
N GLU A 28 -13.29 -7.97 -1.20
CA GLU A 28 -11.99 -7.49 -1.67
C GLU A 28 -10.89 -8.46 -1.27
N PHE A 29 -9.99 -8.74 -2.21
CA PHE A 29 -8.89 -9.69 -2.01
C PHE A 29 -7.58 -9.10 -2.52
N GLU A 30 -6.49 -9.52 -1.88
CA GLU A 30 -5.11 -9.30 -2.33
C GLU A 30 -4.41 -10.64 -2.55
N LEU A 31 -3.37 -10.63 -3.36
CA LEU A 31 -2.43 -11.74 -3.50
C LEU A 31 -1.11 -11.31 -2.89
N VAL A 32 -0.64 -12.05 -1.88
CA VAL A 32 0.61 -11.76 -1.16
C VAL A 32 1.39 -13.07 -1.00
N GLU A 33 2.59 -13.14 -1.54
CA GLU A 33 3.43 -14.36 -1.56
C GLU A 33 2.67 -15.63 -2.02
N GLY A 34 1.78 -15.46 -3.01
CA GLY A 34 0.96 -16.56 -3.52
C GLY A 34 -0.19 -17.01 -2.60
N ALA A 35 -0.48 -16.27 -1.55
CA ALA A 35 -1.65 -16.48 -0.69
C ALA A 35 -2.74 -15.45 -1.03
N ILE A 36 -3.98 -15.92 -1.21
CA ILE A 36 -5.14 -15.04 -1.36
C ILE A 36 -5.57 -14.59 0.04
N VAL A 37 -5.53 -13.28 0.28
CA VAL A 37 -5.93 -12.65 1.54
C VAL A 37 -7.20 -11.85 1.32
N MET A 38 -8.25 -12.13 2.11
CA MET A 38 -9.47 -11.34 2.10
C MET A 38 -9.27 -10.07 2.92
N MET A 39 -9.57 -8.92 2.32
CA MET A 39 -9.50 -7.64 3.00
C MET A 39 -10.70 -7.43 3.91
N ALA A 40 -10.48 -6.90 5.10
CA ALA A 40 -11.57 -6.43 5.95
C ALA A 40 -12.15 -5.12 5.38
N ASN A 41 -13.43 -4.87 5.63
CA ASN A 41 -13.99 -3.56 5.33
C ASN A 41 -13.28 -2.49 6.17
N PRO A 42 -12.86 -1.36 5.57
CA PRO A 42 -12.18 -0.30 6.29
C PRO A 42 -13.12 0.35 7.32
N THR A 43 -12.54 0.83 8.41
CA THR A 43 -13.25 1.65 9.39
C THR A 43 -13.32 3.12 8.93
N GLU A 44 -14.21 3.92 9.51
CA GLU A 44 -14.25 5.37 9.28
C GLU A 44 -12.91 6.03 9.60
N THR A 45 -12.27 5.63 10.70
CA THR A 45 -10.91 6.07 11.08
C THR A 45 -9.88 5.79 10.00
N HIS A 46 -9.88 4.57 9.45
CA HIS A 46 -8.98 4.17 8.38
C HIS A 46 -9.17 5.06 7.13
N GLU A 47 -10.40 5.22 6.66
CA GLU A 47 -10.73 6.04 5.50
C GLU A 47 -10.40 7.53 5.73
N GLN A 48 -10.62 8.04 6.95
CA GLN A 48 -10.28 9.42 7.29
C GLN A 48 -8.76 9.64 7.20
N ILE A 49 -7.94 8.74 7.75
CA ILE A 49 -6.48 8.80 7.66
C ILE A 49 -6.01 8.71 6.20
N ALA A 50 -6.52 7.74 5.44
CA ALA A 50 -6.17 7.58 4.02
C ALA A 50 -6.52 8.85 3.22
N SER A 51 -7.67 9.46 3.49
CA SER A 51 -8.12 10.70 2.86
C SER A 51 -7.25 11.90 3.26
N ASN A 52 -6.89 12.03 4.54
CA ASN A 52 -6.03 13.11 5.04
C ASN A 52 -4.65 13.12 4.36
N ILE A 53 -4.15 11.95 3.96
CA ILE A 53 -2.88 11.83 3.23
C ILE A 53 -3.10 11.95 1.72
N GLY A 54 -4.07 11.25 1.18
CA GLY A 54 -4.26 11.11 -0.27
C GLY A 54 -4.70 12.40 -0.96
N ALA A 55 -5.60 13.17 -0.33
CA ALA A 55 -6.10 14.41 -0.91
C ALA A 55 -5.00 15.49 -1.09
N PRO A 56 -4.20 15.84 -0.06
CA PRO A 56 -3.13 16.81 -0.23
C PRO A 56 -2.00 16.28 -1.14
N LEU A 57 -1.69 14.97 -1.12
CA LEU A 57 -0.76 14.38 -2.08
C LEU A 57 -1.26 14.54 -3.52
N LYS A 58 -2.53 14.30 -3.77
CA LYS A 58 -3.11 14.48 -5.11
C LYS A 58 -2.94 15.92 -5.59
N LEU A 59 -3.27 16.92 -4.75
CA LEU A 59 -3.12 18.33 -5.08
C LEU A 59 -1.66 18.71 -5.37
N ALA A 60 -0.70 18.12 -4.67
CA ALA A 60 0.73 18.36 -4.88
C ALA A 60 1.27 17.66 -6.13
N MET A 61 0.74 16.49 -6.49
CA MET A 61 1.29 15.64 -7.54
C MET A 61 0.65 15.86 -8.92
N ASP A 62 -0.62 16.26 -8.99
CA ASP A 62 -1.31 16.53 -10.26
C ASP A 62 -0.57 17.57 -11.14
N PRO A 63 -0.08 18.73 -10.61
CA PRO A 63 0.67 19.70 -11.42
C PRO A 63 2.00 19.16 -11.95
N ARG A 64 2.54 18.08 -11.35
CA ARG A 64 3.80 17.43 -11.77
C ARG A 64 3.57 16.33 -12.81
N GLY A 65 2.32 16.14 -13.27
CA GLY A 65 1.96 15.07 -14.20
C GLY A 65 1.92 13.68 -13.57
N CYS A 66 2.01 13.60 -12.25
CA CYS A 66 1.84 12.37 -11.49
C CYS A 66 0.36 12.14 -11.14
N ARG A 67 0.02 10.94 -10.70
CA ARG A 67 -1.34 10.56 -10.30
C ARG A 67 -1.32 9.94 -8.93
N THR A 68 -2.27 10.37 -8.10
CA THR A 68 -2.52 9.77 -6.79
C THR A 68 -3.83 9.01 -6.84
N TYR A 69 -3.80 7.76 -6.39
CA TYR A 69 -4.98 6.90 -6.26
C TYR A 69 -5.20 6.61 -4.77
N GLN A 70 -6.48 6.57 -4.38
CA GLN A 70 -6.90 6.21 -3.02
C GLN A 70 -7.80 4.98 -3.16
N GLY A 71 -7.32 3.84 -2.67
CA GLY A 71 -7.97 2.56 -2.89
C GLY A 71 -8.14 2.20 -4.37
N GLY A 72 -8.76 1.10 -4.67
CA GLY A 72 -9.25 0.75 -6.00
C GLY A 72 -8.23 0.29 -7.03
N ILE A 73 -7.02 0.83 -7.05
CA ILE A 73 -5.97 0.41 -8.00
C ILE A 73 -5.06 -0.66 -7.38
N ARG A 74 -4.73 -1.66 -8.15
CA ARG A 74 -3.80 -2.71 -7.72
C ARG A 74 -2.37 -2.36 -8.09
N VAL A 75 -1.42 -2.89 -7.32
CA VAL A 75 0.03 -2.82 -7.58
C VAL A 75 0.54 -4.23 -7.79
N GLN A 76 1.29 -4.44 -8.86
CA GLN A 76 2.02 -5.68 -9.13
C GLN A 76 3.41 -5.34 -9.68
N ARG A 77 4.35 -6.29 -9.60
CA ARG A 77 5.76 -6.03 -9.91
C ARG A 77 6.01 -5.77 -11.40
N SER A 78 5.25 -6.46 -12.24
CA SER A 78 5.40 -6.40 -13.70
C SER A 78 4.12 -6.86 -14.40
N ASP A 79 4.16 -6.98 -15.73
CA ASP A 79 3.07 -7.57 -16.52
C ASP A 79 3.09 -9.11 -16.50
N ASP A 80 3.99 -9.71 -15.73
CA ASP A 80 4.09 -11.16 -15.59
C ASP A 80 2.95 -11.69 -14.72
N LYS A 81 2.02 -12.39 -15.35
CA LYS A 81 0.87 -13.03 -14.68
C LYS A 81 1.21 -14.26 -13.84
N TRP A 82 2.47 -14.70 -13.87
CA TRP A 82 2.97 -15.78 -13.02
C TRP A 82 3.60 -15.25 -11.71
N ASP A 83 3.65 -13.92 -11.53
CA ASP A 83 4.03 -13.32 -10.24
C ASP A 83 3.03 -13.73 -9.14
N ALA A 84 3.50 -13.70 -7.90
CA ALA A 84 2.76 -14.15 -6.72
C ALA A 84 2.29 -12.99 -5.84
N ASP A 85 2.42 -11.73 -6.32
CA ASP A 85 2.04 -10.53 -5.57
C ASP A 85 1.18 -9.58 -6.42
N LYS A 86 0.00 -9.24 -5.89
CA LYS A 86 -0.91 -8.24 -6.45
C LYS A 86 -1.68 -7.58 -5.32
N THR A 87 -1.12 -6.49 -4.79
CA THR A 87 -1.63 -5.77 -3.62
C THR A 87 -2.53 -4.60 -4.00
N ARG A 88 -3.20 -4.00 -3.02
CA ARG A 88 -4.10 -2.86 -3.20
C ARG A 88 -3.87 -1.83 -2.09
N PRO A 89 -2.86 -0.99 -2.22
CA PRO A 89 -2.52 0.00 -1.20
C PRO A 89 -3.62 1.06 -1.02
N ASP A 90 -3.74 1.60 0.19
CA ASP A 90 -4.72 2.64 0.52
C ASP A 90 -4.45 3.94 -0.24
N VAL A 91 -3.17 4.36 -0.34
CA VAL A 91 -2.77 5.48 -1.19
C VAL A 91 -1.52 5.10 -2.00
N VAL A 92 -1.56 5.37 -3.28
CA VAL A 92 -0.40 5.16 -4.16
C VAL A 92 -0.21 6.31 -5.13
N VAL A 93 1.04 6.73 -5.31
CA VAL A 93 1.44 7.75 -6.28
C VAL A 93 2.31 7.13 -7.36
N ARG A 94 2.03 7.49 -8.61
CA ARG A 94 2.90 7.17 -9.76
C ARG A 94 3.04 8.35 -10.71
N CYS A 95 4.17 8.43 -11.44
CA CYS A 95 4.49 9.51 -12.37
C CYS A 95 4.66 9.05 -13.83
N GLY A 96 4.18 7.86 -14.17
CA GLY A 96 4.24 7.33 -15.54
C GLY A 96 3.08 7.81 -16.42
N PRO A 97 3.09 7.52 -17.73
CA PRO A 97 2.01 7.85 -18.66
C PRO A 97 0.70 7.18 -18.25
N ALA A 98 -0.43 7.78 -18.66
CA ALA A 98 -1.74 7.18 -18.40
C ALA A 98 -1.85 5.79 -19.05
N SER A 99 -2.56 4.89 -18.41
CA SER A 99 -2.78 3.52 -18.86
C SER A 99 -4.22 3.13 -18.61
N ALA A 100 -4.79 2.28 -19.47
CA ALA A 100 -6.12 1.67 -19.26
C ALA A 100 -6.07 0.39 -18.40
N ARG A 101 -4.92 0.07 -17.81
CA ARG A 101 -4.73 -1.10 -16.92
C ARG A 101 -5.49 -0.91 -15.61
N THR A 102 -5.92 -2.01 -15.03
CA THR A 102 -6.52 -2.08 -13.68
C THR A 102 -5.47 -2.17 -12.57
N TYR A 103 -4.20 -2.06 -12.91
CA TYR A 103 -3.05 -2.13 -12.01
C TYR A 103 -1.92 -1.21 -12.47
N ILE A 104 -0.99 -0.95 -11.58
CA ILE A 104 0.24 -0.20 -11.84
C ILE A 104 1.47 -1.04 -11.50
N THR A 105 2.59 -0.78 -12.21
CA THR A 105 3.86 -1.48 -12.05
C THR A 105 5.01 -0.55 -11.68
N ASP A 106 4.73 0.75 -11.56
CA ASP A 106 5.71 1.81 -11.32
C ASP A 106 5.28 2.77 -10.19
N PRO A 107 4.87 2.25 -9.00
CA PRO A 107 4.56 3.11 -7.87
C PRO A 107 5.80 3.89 -7.41
N LEU A 108 5.62 5.16 -7.07
CA LEU A 108 6.65 6.04 -6.50
C LEU A 108 6.54 6.10 -4.98
N ILE A 109 5.32 6.28 -4.48
CA ILE A 109 4.99 6.35 -3.06
C ILE A 109 3.86 5.36 -2.79
N VAL A 110 3.96 4.63 -1.70
CA VAL A 110 2.93 3.71 -1.22
C VAL A 110 2.61 4.05 0.23
N VAL A 111 1.32 4.11 0.57
CA VAL A 111 0.84 4.29 1.94
C VAL A 111 -0.15 3.18 2.26
N GLU A 112 0.05 2.54 3.40
CA GLU A 112 -0.87 1.57 4.01
C GLU A 112 -1.32 2.10 5.37
N VAL A 113 -2.62 2.12 5.60
CA VAL A 113 -3.21 2.42 6.89
C VAL A 113 -3.48 1.10 7.61
N LEU A 114 -2.69 0.83 8.64
CA LEU A 114 -2.67 -0.47 9.30
C LEU A 114 -3.93 -0.69 10.13
N SER A 115 -4.59 -1.81 9.90
CA SER A 115 -5.64 -2.32 10.78
C SER A 115 -5.12 -3.43 11.70
N PRO A 116 -5.73 -3.66 12.88
CA PRO A 116 -5.33 -4.76 13.76
C PRO A 116 -5.39 -6.14 13.09
N SER A 117 -6.21 -6.30 12.04
CA SER A 117 -6.36 -7.57 11.32
C SER A 117 -5.32 -7.78 10.21
N THR A 118 -4.69 -6.73 9.69
CA THR A 118 -3.76 -6.81 8.55
C THR A 118 -2.33 -6.45 8.89
N ILE A 119 -2.07 -5.92 10.10
CA ILE A 119 -0.78 -5.36 10.51
C ILE A 119 0.42 -6.29 10.25
N ASP A 120 0.27 -7.59 10.49
CA ASP A 120 1.36 -8.56 10.29
C ASP A 120 1.67 -8.75 8.79
N PHE A 121 0.65 -8.73 7.91
CA PHE A 121 0.82 -8.79 6.46
C PHE A 121 1.42 -7.49 5.91
N ASP A 122 0.92 -6.34 6.36
CA ASP A 122 1.35 -5.03 5.87
C ASP A 122 2.81 -4.74 6.26
N ARG A 123 3.22 -5.10 7.49
CA ARG A 123 4.60 -4.94 8.00
C ARG A 123 5.55 -6.06 7.57
N GLY A 124 5.04 -7.17 7.09
CA GLY A 124 5.80 -8.31 6.60
C GLY A 124 5.88 -8.34 5.07
N ALA A 125 5.19 -9.32 4.48
CA ALA A 125 5.27 -9.65 3.06
C ALA A 125 4.94 -8.48 2.12
N LYS A 126 3.92 -7.63 2.44
CA LYS A 126 3.60 -6.45 1.61
C LYS A 126 4.73 -5.41 1.64
N LEU A 127 5.30 -5.13 2.81
CA LEU A 127 6.43 -4.22 2.92
C LEU A 127 7.63 -4.70 2.11
N ASP A 128 7.95 -6.00 2.17
CA ASP A 128 9.05 -6.59 1.41
C ASP A 128 8.76 -6.56 -0.10
N PHE A 129 7.51 -6.82 -0.49
CA PHE A 129 7.07 -6.67 -1.87
C PHE A 129 7.30 -5.23 -2.38
N TYR A 130 6.84 -4.20 -1.66
CA TYR A 130 7.04 -2.79 -2.06
C TYR A 130 8.53 -2.40 -2.09
N LYS A 131 9.32 -2.86 -1.13
CA LYS A 131 10.78 -2.64 -1.12
C LYS A 131 11.48 -3.27 -2.32
N SER A 132 10.97 -4.37 -2.85
CA SER A 132 11.54 -5.06 -4.02
C SER A 132 11.31 -4.30 -5.33
N MET A 133 10.32 -3.39 -5.38
CA MET A 133 10.01 -2.61 -6.59
C MET A 133 10.97 -1.43 -6.75
N ALA A 134 11.74 -1.41 -7.83
CA ALA A 134 12.80 -0.41 -8.05
C ALA A 134 12.29 1.03 -8.13
N THR A 135 11.03 1.24 -8.51
CA THR A 135 10.40 2.56 -8.64
C THR A 135 9.96 3.16 -7.32
N VAL A 136 9.68 2.33 -6.30
CA VAL A 136 9.23 2.79 -4.98
C VAL A 136 10.35 3.56 -4.29
N ARG A 137 10.06 4.81 -3.93
CA ARG A 137 10.95 5.72 -3.20
C ARG A 137 10.56 5.86 -1.74
N HIS A 138 9.25 5.83 -1.46
CA HIS A 138 8.74 5.98 -0.11
C HIS A 138 7.64 4.96 0.17
N ILE A 139 7.65 4.41 1.38
CA ILE A 139 6.57 3.59 1.92
C ILE A 139 6.23 4.17 3.29
N ALA A 140 4.96 4.45 3.55
CA ALA A 140 4.48 4.86 4.86
C ALA A 140 3.46 3.84 5.38
N LEU A 141 3.71 3.32 6.57
CA LEU A 141 2.78 2.48 7.32
C LEU A 141 2.19 3.33 8.45
N VAL A 142 0.89 3.60 8.39
CA VAL A 142 0.20 4.52 9.28
C VAL A 142 -0.73 3.74 10.20
N TYR A 143 -0.53 3.84 11.49
CA TYR A 143 -1.35 3.14 12.48
C TYR A 143 -2.68 3.87 12.68
N GLN A 144 -3.80 3.15 12.67
CA GLN A 144 -5.12 3.78 12.89
C GLN A 144 -5.50 3.87 14.38
N ASP A 145 -4.82 3.15 15.26
CA ASP A 145 -5.13 3.02 16.69
C ASP A 145 -4.18 3.81 17.61
N GLN A 146 -3.18 4.44 17.02
CA GLN A 146 -2.20 5.25 17.74
C GLN A 146 -1.52 6.25 16.80
N MET A 147 -1.11 7.40 17.31
CA MET A 147 -0.32 8.37 16.56
C MET A 147 1.09 7.80 16.28
N ARG A 148 1.21 7.08 15.17
CA ARG A 148 2.44 6.44 14.74
C ARG A 148 2.47 6.27 13.23
N VAL A 149 3.55 6.74 12.60
CA VAL A 149 3.85 6.51 11.19
C VAL A 149 5.24 5.89 11.09
N GLU A 150 5.34 4.75 10.43
CA GLU A 150 6.61 4.12 10.04
C GLU A 150 6.91 4.53 8.60
N HIS A 151 7.97 5.30 8.40
CA HIS A 151 8.35 5.80 7.10
C HIS A 151 9.65 5.13 6.63
N TYR A 152 9.59 4.54 5.46
CA TYR A 152 10.71 3.92 4.77
C TYR A 152 11.04 4.75 3.54
N ARG A 153 12.28 5.22 3.44
CA ARG A 153 12.81 6.01 2.35
C ARG A 153 13.91 5.25 1.63
N ARG A 154 13.82 5.13 0.31
CA ARG A 154 14.86 4.46 -0.49
C ARG A 154 16.12 5.31 -0.55
N THR A 155 17.26 4.65 -0.34
CA THR A 155 18.61 5.17 -0.51
C THR A 155 19.36 4.36 -1.57
N ASP A 156 20.61 4.72 -1.86
CA ASP A 156 21.46 3.97 -2.78
C ASP A 156 21.81 2.55 -2.27
N THR A 157 21.74 2.33 -0.96
CA THR A 157 22.12 1.07 -0.31
C THR A 157 20.93 0.27 0.25
N GLY A 158 19.69 0.75 0.06
CA GLY A 158 18.50 0.07 0.58
C GLY A 158 17.41 1.05 1.02
N PHE A 159 16.87 0.86 2.22
CA PHE A 159 15.87 1.74 2.81
C PHE A 159 16.32 2.23 4.18
N GLU A 160 16.26 3.53 4.39
CA GLU A 160 16.27 4.12 5.73
C GLU A 160 14.87 4.06 6.32
N PHE A 161 14.81 4.02 7.64
CA PHE A 161 13.58 3.85 8.41
C PHE A 161 13.54 4.86 9.55
N GLU A 162 12.41 5.53 9.69
CA GLU A 162 12.11 6.41 10.83
C GLU A 162 10.71 6.15 11.36
N VAL A 163 10.47 6.54 12.62
CA VAL A 163 9.16 6.44 13.27
C VAL A 163 8.76 7.80 13.79
N LEU A 164 7.64 8.31 13.28
CA LEU A 164 7.03 9.58 13.63
C LEU A 164 5.90 9.33 14.63
N LYS A 165 5.90 10.03 15.79
CA LYS A 165 4.98 9.75 16.90
C LYS A 165 4.37 10.98 17.56
N VAL A 166 4.93 12.15 17.31
CA VAL A 166 4.45 13.38 17.91
C VAL A 166 3.77 14.28 16.87
N PRO A 167 2.83 15.14 17.27
CA PRO A 167 2.03 15.95 16.35
C PRO A 167 2.83 16.76 15.34
N ASP A 168 3.98 17.28 15.75
CA ASP A 168 4.84 18.16 14.93
C ASP A 168 5.86 17.41 14.06
N ASP A 169 6.01 16.08 14.25
CA ASP A 169 6.84 15.27 13.36
C ASP A 169 6.38 15.43 11.92
N GLN A 170 7.33 15.39 10.98
CA GLN A 170 7.04 15.63 9.57
C GLN A 170 7.23 14.36 8.73
N LEU A 171 6.15 13.86 8.17
CA LEU A 171 6.23 12.87 7.10
C LEU A 171 6.71 13.60 5.83
N HIS A 172 7.90 13.24 5.36
CA HIS A 172 8.53 13.88 4.22
C HIS A 172 8.75 12.90 3.06
N PHE A 173 7.98 13.05 2.00
CA PHE A 173 8.18 12.35 0.74
C PHE A 173 9.07 13.21 -0.18
N GLU A 174 10.40 13.05 -0.05
CA GLU A 174 11.39 13.87 -0.81
C GLU A 174 11.20 13.74 -2.32
N ALA A 175 10.93 12.54 -2.83
CA ALA A 175 10.66 12.30 -4.26
C ALA A 175 9.44 13.06 -4.79
N ALA A 176 8.56 13.52 -3.91
CA ALA A 176 7.38 14.33 -4.21
C ALA A 176 7.56 15.81 -3.81
N GLU A 177 8.68 16.17 -3.14
CA GLU A 177 8.84 17.47 -2.44
C GLU A 177 7.63 17.82 -1.58
N PHE A 178 7.05 16.81 -0.92
CA PHE A 178 5.83 16.92 -0.15
C PHE A 178 6.12 16.64 1.33
N ARG A 179 5.57 17.51 2.19
CA ARG A 179 5.65 17.36 3.65
C ARG A 179 4.29 17.57 4.27
N MET A 180 4.01 16.81 5.32
CA MET A 180 2.85 17.04 6.18
C MET A 180 3.16 16.65 7.63
N ALA A 181 2.61 17.41 8.57
CA ALA A 181 2.75 17.08 9.98
C ALA A 181 1.91 15.85 10.35
N VAL A 182 2.37 15.07 11.32
CA VAL A 182 1.63 13.91 11.85
C VAL A 182 0.25 14.33 12.34
N SER A 183 0.11 15.50 12.98
CA SER A 183 -1.19 16.06 13.38
C SER A 183 -2.18 16.26 12.22
N GLN A 184 -1.70 16.48 11.00
CA GLN A 184 -2.55 16.59 9.81
C GLN A 184 -3.02 15.21 9.33
N ILE A 185 -2.17 14.18 9.47
CA ILE A 185 -2.53 12.78 9.16
C ILE A 185 -3.71 12.32 10.02
N TYR A 186 -3.68 12.66 11.31
CA TYR A 186 -4.69 12.26 12.29
C TYR A 186 -5.76 13.33 12.55
N PHE A 187 -5.87 14.33 11.67
CA PHE A 187 -6.90 15.36 11.84
C PHE A 187 -8.32 14.76 11.74
N GLY A 188 -9.15 15.04 12.76
CA GLY A 188 -10.51 14.51 12.85
C GLY A 188 -10.61 13.03 13.23
N VAL A 189 -9.51 12.45 13.71
CA VAL A 189 -9.45 11.05 14.17
C VAL A 189 -9.33 11.01 15.69
N GLU A 190 -10.14 10.19 16.34
CA GLU A 190 -10.04 9.88 17.78
C GLU A 190 -9.16 8.63 17.95
N ILE A 191 -7.99 8.76 18.61
CA ILE A 191 -7.02 7.70 18.91
C ILE A 191 -6.59 7.75 20.38
#